data_98aba63c7fe1609922956b81480e0cc6
#
_entry.id   98aba63c7fe1609922956b81480e0cc6
#
_cell.length_a   1.000
_cell.length_b   1.000
_cell.length_c   1.000
_cell.angle_alpha   90.00
_cell.angle_beta   90.00
_cell.angle_gamma   90.00
#
_symmetry.space_group_name_H-M   'P 1'
#
loop_
_entity.id
_entity.type
_entity.pdbx_description
1 polymer ?
#
loop_
_entity_poly.entity_id
_entity_poly.type
_entity_poly.pdbx_seq_one_letter_code
_entity_poly.pdbx_strand_id
1 'polypeptide(L)'
;MPSLPATLPAQSGVPTLALGPQRFTTGDLELDQVRGAGVLPDGRIAIANAGTSNVLIVNRRGTVDKRFGRQGEGPGDFGGLNRIATFGDTVVTYDGLLNRVTLWRPDGTVIRSFIAQAAPGQEGLVSLEAIASPSSYLATVRVYGEQPRNGLYLNRFALFGVRGTERTALGTHPWSHSYFYAETDKEGGRGTASYGTPFLGATLVASAASKTLLLVVGESRVTIRRADGTQGGVALPIVPVSGRERAKAYADAMIASVKDPDPDWVRKFRLMFGANFPAVSRQAVAQYAVTVGGTVWFQEFRKPKDAVATWWVVDARREALVGRLTLPASSTILGGNDQLLLVLQTDPDGVQSVVGFDMPKY
;
A
#
# COMPACT_ATOMS: atom_id res chain seq x y z
N MET A 1 -25.02 -1.11 15.17
CA MET A 1 -24.01 -0.24 14.54
C MET A 1 -23.43 0.66 15.61
N PRO A 2 -22.10 0.65 15.89
CA PRO A 2 -21.52 1.59 16.81
C PRO A 2 -21.58 2.99 16.18
N SER A 3 -22.07 3.97 16.94
CA SER A 3 -22.12 5.38 16.58
C SER A 3 -20.70 5.91 16.36
N LEU A 4 -20.47 6.59 15.24
CA LEU A 4 -19.22 7.29 14.94
C LEU A 4 -18.89 8.31 16.05
N PRO A 5 -17.65 8.35 16.57
CA PRO A 5 -17.25 9.36 17.52
C PRO A 5 -17.17 10.75 16.89
N ALA A 6 -17.37 11.76 17.73
CA ALA A 6 -17.48 13.16 17.37
C ALA A 6 -16.37 13.68 16.45
N THR A 7 -16.76 14.50 15.51
CA THR A 7 -16.00 15.24 14.51
C THR A 7 -14.69 15.82 15.03
N LEU A 8 -13.57 15.40 14.43
CA LEU A 8 -12.29 16.11 14.49
C LEU A 8 -12.45 17.54 13.94
N PRO A 9 -11.70 18.53 14.43
CA PRO A 9 -11.82 19.91 13.96
C PRO A 9 -11.61 19.97 12.44
N ALA A 10 -12.50 20.65 11.75
CA ALA A 10 -12.45 20.85 10.31
C ALA A 10 -11.12 21.54 9.93
N GLN A 11 -10.25 20.83 9.23
CA GLN A 11 -9.16 21.47 8.49
C GLN A 11 -9.84 22.28 7.37
N SER A 12 -9.82 23.60 7.52
CA SER A 12 -10.54 24.56 6.68
C SER A 12 -10.19 24.37 5.21
N GLY A 13 -11.18 24.08 4.38
CA GLY A 13 -11.12 24.17 2.93
C GLY A 13 -11.17 22.85 2.14
N VAL A 14 -10.95 21.67 2.74
CA VAL A 14 -11.03 20.38 2.02
C VAL A 14 -12.36 19.68 2.30
N PRO A 15 -13.17 19.33 1.28
CA PRO A 15 -14.45 18.67 1.48
C PRO A 15 -14.28 17.33 2.24
N THR A 16 -15.15 17.11 3.22
CA THR A 16 -15.28 15.77 3.83
C THR A 16 -16.25 14.96 2.98
N LEU A 17 -15.77 13.84 2.45
CA LEU A 17 -16.53 12.92 1.65
C LEU A 17 -17.28 11.94 2.57
N ALA A 18 -18.42 11.48 2.11
CA ALA A 18 -19.16 10.38 2.73
C ALA A 18 -19.19 9.20 1.77
N LEU A 19 -19.14 7.98 2.32
CA LEU A 19 -19.41 6.78 1.52
C LEU A 19 -20.80 6.89 0.91
N GLY A 20 -20.89 6.56 -0.36
CA GLY A 20 -22.19 6.38 -1.02
C GLY A 20 -22.93 5.13 -0.50
N PRO A 21 -24.12 4.82 -1.05
CA PRO A 21 -24.82 3.60 -0.73
C PRO A 21 -23.99 2.35 -0.98
N GLN A 22 -24.13 1.35 -0.11
CA GLN A 22 -23.57 0.02 -0.33
C GLN A 22 -24.27 -0.66 -1.49
N ARG A 23 -23.52 -1.19 -2.44
CA ARG A 23 -24.02 -1.88 -3.64
C ARG A 23 -23.67 -3.35 -3.70
N PHE A 24 -22.65 -3.75 -2.94
CA PHE A 24 -22.05 -5.06 -3.04
C PHE A 24 -21.45 -5.47 -1.68
N THR A 25 -21.46 -6.77 -1.40
CA THR A 25 -20.70 -7.38 -0.32
C THR A 25 -20.40 -8.84 -0.65
N THR A 26 -19.24 -9.32 -0.28
CA THR A 26 -18.91 -10.75 -0.36
C THR A 26 -19.57 -11.57 0.75
N GLY A 27 -20.10 -10.89 1.79
CA GLY A 27 -20.69 -11.61 2.93
C GLY A 27 -19.72 -12.62 3.55
N ASP A 28 -20.16 -13.86 3.66
CA ASP A 28 -19.46 -14.94 4.34
C ASP A 28 -18.47 -15.72 3.46
N LEU A 29 -17.95 -15.11 2.38
CA LEU A 29 -16.87 -15.75 1.64
C LEU A 29 -15.63 -15.87 2.52
N GLU A 30 -14.99 -17.04 2.49
CA GLU A 30 -13.71 -17.29 3.16
C GLU A 30 -12.59 -16.48 2.47
N LEU A 31 -12.46 -15.22 2.87
CA LEU A 31 -11.39 -14.33 2.42
C LEU A 31 -10.28 -14.27 3.47
N ASP A 32 -9.04 -14.44 3.02
CA ASP A 32 -7.86 -14.34 3.88
C ASP A 32 -6.76 -13.56 3.16
N GLN A 33 -6.17 -12.60 3.87
CA GLN A 33 -5.08 -11.75 3.36
C GLN A 33 -5.39 -11.10 2.00
N VAL A 34 -6.58 -10.50 1.86
CA VAL A 34 -6.95 -9.80 0.62
C VAL A 34 -5.94 -8.69 0.31
N ARG A 35 -5.32 -8.73 -0.87
CA ARG A 35 -4.28 -7.79 -1.32
C ARG A 35 -4.76 -6.72 -2.27
N GLY A 36 -5.98 -6.81 -2.75
CA GLY A 36 -6.58 -5.84 -3.64
C GLY A 36 -7.82 -6.37 -4.31
N ALA A 37 -8.58 -5.48 -4.95
CA ALA A 37 -9.74 -5.82 -5.74
C ALA A 37 -9.92 -4.82 -6.89
N GLY A 38 -10.51 -5.28 -7.99
CA GLY A 38 -10.83 -4.46 -9.15
C GLY A 38 -12.20 -4.77 -9.73
N VAL A 39 -12.82 -3.78 -10.37
CA VAL A 39 -14.13 -3.89 -11.00
C VAL A 39 -13.98 -4.21 -12.48
N LEU A 40 -14.65 -5.25 -12.96
CA LEU A 40 -14.73 -5.62 -14.37
C LEU A 40 -15.85 -4.82 -15.07
N PRO A 41 -15.83 -4.69 -16.42
CA PRO A 41 -16.84 -3.92 -17.16
C PRO A 41 -18.28 -4.40 -16.98
N ASP A 42 -18.47 -5.70 -16.78
CA ASP A 42 -19.76 -6.33 -16.51
C ASP A 42 -20.25 -6.15 -15.06
N GLY A 43 -19.40 -5.51 -14.23
CA GLY A 43 -19.67 -5.22 -12.81
C GLY A 43 -19.31 -6.36 -11.86
N ARG A 44 -18.71 -7.45 -12.34
CA ARG A 44 -18.07 -8.43 -11.46
C ARG A 44 -16.82 -7.85 -10.81
N ILE A 45 -16.42 -8.44 -9.71
CA ILE A 45 -15.27 -7.99 -8.90
C ILE A 45 -14.20 -9.08 -8.95
N ALA A 46 -12.97 -8.71 -9.32
CA ALA A 46 -11.79 -9.56 -9.20
C ALA A 46 -11.11 -9.28 -7.85
N ILE A 47 -10.89 -10.29 -7.02
CA ILE A 47 -10.32 -10.18 -5.67
C ILE A 47 -9.06 -11.03 -5.59
N ALA A 48 -7.95 -10.44 -5.16
CA ALA A 48 -6.71 -11.15 -4.86
C ALA A 48 -6.78 -11.71 -3.42
N ASN A 49 -7.08 -13.00 -3.28
CA ASN A 49 -7.16 -13.71 -2.00
C ASN A 49 -5.82 -14.41 -1.75
N ALA A 50 -4.86 -13.70 -1.13
CA ALA A 50 -3.49 -14.15 -1.02
C ALA A 50 -3.30 -15.29 -0.02
N GLY A 51 -4.07 -15.34 1.06
CA GLY A 51 -3.98 -16.42 2.05
C GLY A 51 -4.30 -17.80 1.47
N THR A 52 -5.12 -17.85 0.42
CA THR A 52 -5.41 -19.09 -0.32
C THR A 52 -4.78 -19.14 -1.72
N SER A 53 -3.89 -18.17 -2.02
CA SER A 53 -3.12 -18.08 -3.27
C SER A 53 -3.99 -18.16 -4.53
N ASN A 54 -5.12 -17.45 -4.55
CA ASN A 54 -6.00 -17.45 -5.71
C ASN A 54 -6.66 -16.09 -5.97
N VAL A 55 -7.21 -15.97 -7.16
CA VAL A 55 -8.09 -14.85 -7.55
C VAL A 55 -9.53 -15.37 -7.61
N LEU A 56 -10.42 -14.62 -7.01
CA LEU A 56 -11.86 -14.84 -7.07
C LEU A 56 -12.49 -13.85 -8.04
N ILE A 57 -13.33 -14.31 -8.93
CA ILE A 57 -14.26 -13.48 -9.69
C ILE A 57 -15.63 -13.63 -9.03
N VAL A 58 -16.12 -12.53 -8.47
CA VAL A 58 -17.34 -12.48 -7.68
C VAL A 58 -18.38 -11.64 -8.42
N ASN A 59 -19.59 -12.13 -8.52
CA ASN A 59 -20.67 -11.39 -9.17
C ASN A 59 -21.28 -10.31 -8.24
N ARG A 60 -22.20 -9.52 -8.77
CA ARG A 60 -22.83 -8.43 -8.03
C ARG A 60 -23.68 -8.87 -6.83
N ARG A 61 -23.97 -10.16 -6.69
CA ARG A 61 -24.66 -10.75 -5.53
C ARG A 61 -23.73 -11.19 -4.43
N GLY A 62 -22.41 -11.06 -4.62
CA GLY A 62 -21.41 -11.51 -3.65
C GLY A 62 -21.01 -12.99 -3.78
N THR A 63 -21.50 -13.71 -4.79
CA THR A 63 -21.18 -15.13 -5.00
C THR A 63 -20.02 -15.30 -5.98
N VAL A 64 -19.21 -16.35 -5.75
CA VAL A 64 -18.06 -16.67 -6.60
C VAL A 64 -18.52 -17.31 -7.90
N ASP A 65 -18.27 -16.64 -9.02
CA ASP A 65 -18.50 -17.20 -10.36
C ASP A 65 -17.29 -18.04 -10.82
N LYS A 66 -16.07 -17.64 -10.45
CA LYS A 66 -14.85 -18.30 -10.84
C LYS A 66 -13.76 -18.15 -9.77
N ARG A 67 -12.95 -19.18 -9.63
CA ARG A 67 -11.70 -19.19 -8.85
C ARG A 67 -10.58 -19.72 -9.74
N PHE A 68 -9.41 -19.05 -9.71
CA PHE A 68 -8.23 -19.52 -10.42
C PHE A 68 -6.94 -19.15 -9.69
N GLY A 69 -5.86 -19.86 -10.01
CA GLY A 69 -4.61 -19.83 -9.27
C GLY A 69 -4.63 -20.75 -8.04
N ARG A 70 -3.45 -21.11 -7.59
CA ARG A 70 -3.17 -21.91 -6.39
C ARG A 70 -1.75 -21.64 -5.94
N GLN A 71 -1.39 -22.11 -4.74
CA GLN A 71 -0.01 -22.08 -4.26
C GLN A 71 0.91 -22.86 -5.20
N GLY A 72 2.01 -22.27 -5.64
CA GLY A 72 3.00 -22.89 -6.52
C GLY A 72 3.81 -21.90 -7.33
N GLU A 73 4.68 -22.43 -8.21
CA GLU A 73 5.59 -21.66 -9.06
C GLU A 73 5.30 -21.85 -10.55
N GLY A 74 4.42 -22.79 -10.90
CA GLY A 74 4.04 -23.10 -12.27
C GLY A 74 3.31 -21.96 -12.98
N PRO A 75 3.06 -22.09 -14.29
CA PRO A 75 2.23 -21.15 -15.03
C PRO A 75 0.82 -21.07 -14.42
N GLY A 76 0.42 -19.87 -13.99
CA GLY A 76 -0.88 -19.67 -13.35
C GLY A 76 -0.94 -19.98 -11.85
N ASP A 77 0.16 -20.39 -11.23
CA ASP A 77 0.28 -20.53 -9.78
C ASP A 77 0.79 -19.23 -9.14
N PHE A 78 0.65 -19.12 -7.82
CA PHE A 78 1.13 -17.98 -7.03
C PHE A 78 2.05 -18.45 -5.91
N GLY A 79 3.28 -17.91 -5.86
CA GLY A 79 4.19 -18.05 -4.73
C GLY A 79 3.85 -17.02 -3.64
N GLY A 80 3.49 -15.80 -4.06
CA GLY A 80 3.13 -14.71 -3.17
C GLY A 80 2.32 -13.64 -3.91
N LEU A 81 1.00 -13.90 -4.07
CA LEU A 81 0.07 -12.94 -4.69
C LEU A 81 0.05 -11.62 -3.92
N ASN A 82 0.52 -10.56 -4.56
CA ASN A 82 0.76 -9.27 -3.90
C ASN A 82 -0.13 -8.14 -4.40
N ARG A 83 -0.44 -8.10 -5.72
CA ARG A 83 -1.26 -7.03 -6.31
C ARG A 83 -2.21 -7.57 -7.35
N ILE A 84 -3.31 -6.84 -7.55
CA ILE A 84 -4.27 -7.06 -8.61
C ILE A 84 -4.72 -5.71 -9.18
N ALA A 85 -5.00 -5.68 -10.47
CA ALA A 85 -5.67 -4.56 -11.15
C ALA A 85 -6.53 -5.10 -12.29
N THR A 86 -7.54 -4.33 -12.70
CA THR A 86 -8.43 -4.65 -13.82
C THR A 86 -8.35 -3.57 -14.88
N PHE A 87 -8.28 -3.98 -16.15
CA PHE A 87 -8.25 -3.10 -17.32
C PHE A 87 -9.17 -3.69 -18.40
N GLY A 88 -10.37 -3.14 -18.53
CA GLY A 88 -11.38 -3.79 -19.34
C GLY A 88 -11.59 -5.25 -18.88
N ASP A 89 -11.61 -6.19 -19.80
CA ASP A 89 -11.75 -7.63 -19.51
C ASP A 89 -10.44 -8.33 -19.11
N THR A 90 -9.39 -7.57 -18.80
CA THR A 90 -8.10 -8.15 -18.38
C THR A 90 -7.92 -7.95 -16.88
N VAL A 91 -7.68 -9.06 -16.18
CA VAL A 91 -7.19 -9.08 -14.80
C VAL A 91 -5.68 -9.18 -14.84
N VAL A 92 -4.98 -8.29 -14.16
CA VAL A 92 -3.52 -8.30 -14.05
C VAL A 92 -3.15 -8.56 -12.61
N THR A 93 -2.34 -9.59 -12.37
CA THR A 93 -1.81 -9.93 -11.05
C THR A 93 -0.31 -9.76 -11.01
N TYR A 94 0.21 -9.42 -9.84
CA TYR A 94 1.64 -9.44 -9.54
C TYR A 94 1.93 -10.34 -8.36
N ASP A 95 2.86 -11.27 -8.59
CA ASP A 95 3.42 -12.16 -7.58
C ASP A 95 4.76 -11.60 -7.11
N GLY A 96 4.82 -11.20 -5.86
CA GLY A 96 6.02 -10.55 -5.30
C GLY A 96 7.17 -11.52 -5.03
N LEU A 97 6.90 -12.80 -4.75
CA LEU A 97 7.94 -13.81 -4.52
C LEU A 97 8.54 -14.30 -5.84
N LEU A 98 7.69 -14.52 -6.84
CA LEU A 98 8.14 -14.96 -8.18
C LEU A 98 8.53 -13.77 -9.07
N ASN A 99 8.34 -12.54 -8.60
CA ASN A 99 8.52 -11.30 -9.37
C ASN A 99 7.82 -11.34 -10.74
N ARG A 100 6.63 -11.95 -10.76
CA ARG A 100 5.91 -12.31 -11.99
C ARG A 100 4.61 -11.51 -12.14
N VAL A 101 4.45 -10.91 -13.31
CA VAL A 101 3.18 -10.32 -13.75
C VAL A 101 2.46 -11.33 -14.64
N THR A 102 1.19 -11.60 -14.33
CA THR A 102 0.34 -12.47 -15.15
C THR A 102 -0.94 -11.75 -15.54
N LEU A 103 -1.27 -11.81 -16.82
CA LEU A 103 -2.50 -11.29 -17.41
C LEU A 103 -3.47 -12.45 -17.61
N TRP A 104 -4.71 -12.24 -17.20
CA TRP A 104 -5.75 -13.26 -17.22
C TRP A 104 -7.02 -12.73 -17.89
N ARG A 105 -7.78 -13.64 -18.49
CA ARG A 105 -9.21 -13.41 -18.70
C ARG A 105 -9.97 -13.68 -17.40
N PRO A 106 -11.19 -13.14 -17.26
CA PRO A 106 -12.00 -13.38 -16.06
C PRO A 106 -12.42 -14.85 -15.86
N ASP A 107 -12.30 -15.67 -16.90
CA ASP A 107 -12.54 -17.12 -16.83
C ASP A 107 -11.34 -17.91 -16.26
N GLY A 108 -10.23 -17.24 -15.95
CA GLY A 108 -9.00 -17.84 -15.43
C GLY A 108 -8.01 -18.28 -16.51
N THR A 109 -8.28 -17.99 -17.78
CA THR A 109 -7.34 -18.27 -18.87
C THR A 109 -6.16 -17.29 -18.80
N VAL A 110 -4.93 -17.80 -18.75
CA VAL A 110 -3.72 -17.00 -18.83
C VAL A 110 -3.57 -16.45 -20.25
N ILE A 111 -3.53 -15.13 -20.39
CA ILE A 111 -3.24 -14.44 -21.65
C ILE A 111 -1.72 -14.38 -21.87
N ARG A 112 -1.00 -13.96 -20.83
CA ARG A 112 0.45 -13.78 -20.85
C ARG A 112 1.02 -13.77 -19.43
N SER A 113 2.26 -14.27 -19.30
CA SER A 113 3.03 -14.14 -18.06
C SER A 113 4.45 -13.71 -18.37
N PHE A 114 5.05 -12.87 -17.52
CA PHE A 114 6.44 -12.41 -17.66
C PHE A 114 7.01 -11.97 -16.30
N ILE A 115 8.34 -11.99 -16.21
CA ILE A 115 9.06 -11.48 -15.04
C ILE A 115 9.10 -9.95 -15.11
N ALA A 116 8.77 -9.28 -14.01
CA ALA A 116 8.87 -7.83 -13.92
C ALA A 116 10.34 -7.40 -13.93
N GLN A 117 10.67 -6.39 -14.73
CA GLN A 117 12.02 -5.84 -14.87
C GLN A 117 11.96 -4.32 -14.80
N ALA A 118 12.85 -3.71 -14.04
CA ALA A 118 13.02 -2.25 -14.04
C ALA A 118 14.10 -1.80 -15.02
N ALA A 119 15.17 -2.58 -15.16
CA ALA A 119 16.24 -2.32 -16.10
C ALA A 119 16.77 -3.66 -16.65
N PRO A 120 17.49 -3.66 -17.79
CA PRO A 120 18.11 -4.87 -18.34
C PRO A 120 18.99 -5.59 -17.31
N GLY A 121 18.85 -6.90 -17.20
CA GLY A 121 19.67 -7.73 -16.31
C GLY A 121 19.34 -7.64 -14.81
N GLN A 122 18.30 -6.92 -14.42
CA GLN A 122 17.88 -6.77 -13.01
C GLN A 122 16.67 -7.67 -12.68
N GLU A 123 16.79 -8.95 -12.93
CA GLU A 123 15.78 -9.92 -12.55
C GLU A 123 15.87 -10.25 -11.05
N GLY A 124 14.71 -10.46 -10.41
CA GLY A 124 14.62 -10.87 -9.01
C GLY A 124 14.83 -9.80 -7.94
N LEU A 125 15.35 -8.63 -8.30
CA LEU A 125 15.58 -7.50 -7.36
C LEU A 125 14.60 -6.34 -7.55
N VAL A 126 13.60 -6.53 -8.38
CA VAL A 126 12.61 -5.52 -8.74
C VAL A 126 11.40 -5.63 -7.84
N SER A 127 10.89 -4.51 -7.34
CA SER A 127 9.56 -4.42 -6.74
C SER A 127 8.62 -3.67 -7.68
N LEU A 128 7.45 -4.24 -7.95
CA LEU A 128 6.42 -3.57 -8.73
C LEU A 128 5.56 -2.71 -7.80
N GLU A 129 5.53 -1.41 -8.05
CA GLU A 129 4.83 -0.45 -7.19
C GLU A 129 3.41 -0.15 -7.65
N ALA A 130 3.19 -0.06 -8.95
CA ALA A 130 1.86 0.17 -9.52
C ALA A 130 1.73 -0.44 -10.91
N ILE A 131 0.55 -0.97 -11.20
CA ILE A 131 0.17 -1.43 -12.54
C ILE A 131 -0.59 -0.30 -13.20
N ALA A 132 -0.08 0.22 -14.31
CA ALA A 132 -0.66 1.34 -15.03
C ALA A 132 -1.54 0.89 -16.22
N SER A 133 -1.22 -0.27 -16.80
CA SER A 133 -1.99 -0.93 -17.86
C SER A 133 -1.52 -2.39 -18.00
N PRO A 134 -2.16 -3.23 -18.83
CA PRO A 134 -1.70 -4.60 -19.09
C PRO A 134 -0.25 -4.71 -19.61
N SER A 135 0.29 -3.63 -20.18
CA SER A 135 1.66 -3.58 -20.73
C SER A 135 2.55 -2.54 -20.07
N SER A 136 2.10 -1.89 -19.00
CA SER A 136 2.82 -0.77 -18.38
C SER A 136 2.70 -0.81 -16.85
N TYR A 137 3.83 -0.64 -16.17
CA TYR A 137 3.90 -0.63 -14.72
C TYR A 137 5.01 0.29 -14.20
N LEU A 138 4.95 0.63 -12.94
CA LEU A 138 6.02 1.32 -12.21
C LEU A 138 6.77 0.29 -11.38
N ALA A 139 8.09 0.28 -11.51
CA ALA A 139 8.96 -0.64 -10.80
C ALA A 139 10.08 0.10 -10.08
N THR A 140 10.52 -0.44 -8.96
CA THR A 140 11.62 0.09 -8.18
C THR A 140 12.74 -0.92 -8.04
N VAL A 141 13.96 -0.40 -7.89
CA VAL A 141 15.15 -1.17 -7.56
C VAL A 141 15.79 -0.52 -6.35
N ARG A 142 16.12 -1.32 -5.34
CA ARG A 142 16.80 -0.81 -4.16
C ARG A 142 18.19 -0.28 -4.52
N VAL A 143 18.47 0.93 -4.07
CA VAL A 143 19.81 1.53 -4.15
C VAL A 143 20.51 1.32 -2.82
N TYR A 144 21.58 0.56 -2.84
CA TYR A 144 22.37 0.31 -1.64
C TYR A 144 23.41 1.42 -1.43
N GLY A 145 23.63 1.82 -0.20
CA GLY A 145 24.65 2.76 0.23
C GLY A 145 25.30 2.29 1.53
N GLU A 146 26.29 3.03 2.01
CA GLU A 146 26.91 2.75 3.31
C GLU A 146 25.87 2.85 4.42
N GLN A 147 25.78 1.79 5.22
CA GLN A 147 24.87 1.71 6.34
C GLN A 147 25.60 2.08 7.63
N PRO A 148 24.97 2.90 8.51
CA PRO A 148 25.58 3.24 9.79
C PRO A 148 25.62 2.02 10.71
N ARG A 149 26.57 1.98 11.61
CA ARG A 149 26.57 0.98 12.69
C ARG A 149 25.44 1.22 13.69
N ASN A 150 25.12 2.49 13.93
CA ASN A 150 24.02 2.93 14.80
C ASN A 150 23.27 4.10 14.16
N GLY A 151 21.97 4.17 14.38
CA GLY A 151 21.13 5.30 14.01
C GLY A 151 20.20 5.05 12.83
N LEU A 152 19.51 6.10 12.41
CA LEU A 152 18.60 6.05 11.28
C LEU A 152 19.35 6.06 9.97
N TYR A 153 18.92 5.20 9.06
CA TYR A 153 19.36 5.14 7.68
C TYR A 153 18.17 5.32 6.75
N LEU A 154 18.30 6.23 5.78
CA LEU A 154 17.30 6.46 4.76
C LEU A 154 17.59 5.55 3.56
N ASN A 155 16.82 4.48 3.43
CA ASN A 155 16.86 3.63 2.27
C ASN A 155 16.42 4.41 1.03
N ARG A 156 16.95 4.07 -0.13
CA ARG A 156 16.61 4.68 -1.41
C ARG A 156 16.23 3.62 -2.44
N PHE A 157 15.46 4.03 -3.43
CA PHE A 157 15.17 3.23 -4.61
C PHE A 157 15.30 4.08 -5.89
N ALA A 158 15.67 3.43 -6.97
CA ALA A 158 15.53 3.96 -8.32
C ALA A 158 14.16 3.56 -8.86
N LEU A 159 13.40 4.53 -9.38
CA LEU A 159 12.06 4.34 -9.93
C LEU A 159 12.13 4.31 -11.47
N PHE A 160 11.42 3.37 -12.06
CA PHE A 160 11.31 3.19 -13.49
C PHE A 160 9.86 3.07 -13.94
N GLY A 161 9.53 3.74 -15.03
CA GLY A 161 8.35 3.45 -15.83
C GLY A 161 8.70 2.38 -16.87
N VAL A 162 7.90 1.34 -16.95
CA VAL A 162 8.09 0.23 -17.89
C VAL A 162 6.87 0.13 -18.79
N ARG A 163 7.10 0.11 -20.13
CA ARG A 163 6.06 -0.10 -21.13
C ARG A 163 6.57 -1.10 -22.17
N GLY A 164 6.07 -2.32 -22.13
CA GLY A 164 6.61 -3.39 -22.97
C GLY A 164 8.11 -3.59 -22.72
N THR A 165 8.94 -3.30 -23.72
CA THR A 165 10.41 -3.34 -23.62
C THR A 165 11.04 -1.98 -23.27
N GLU A 166 10.28 -0.89 -23.35
CA GLU A 166 10.78 0.45 -23.02
C GLU A 166 10.94 0.64 -21.52
N ARG A 167 11.99 1.32 -21.13
CA ARG A 167 12.33 1.67 -19.74
C ARG A 167 12.64 3.14 -19.65
N THR A 168 11.93 3.84 -18.78
CA THR A 168 12.16 5.26 -18.51
C THR A 168 12.58 5.43 -17.06
N ALA A 169 13.77 5.94 -16.82
CA ALA A 169 14.21 6.28 -15.47
C ALA A 169 13.41 7.48 -14.95
N LEU A 170 12.81 7.34 -13.78
CA LEU A 170 12.01 8.36 -13.12
C LEU A 170 12.70 8.98 -11.90
N GLY A 171 13.97 8.64 -11.70
CA GLY A 171 14.85 9.19 -10.65
C GLY A 171 15.06 8.25 -9.48
N THR A 172 15.92 8.71 -8.56
CA THR A 172 16.19 8.01 -7.29
C THR A 172 15.51 8.78 -6.17
N HIS A 173 14.73 8.07 -5.36
CA HIS A 173 13.91 8.65 -4.31
C HIS A 173 14.23 8.02 -2.95
N PRO A 174 14.01 8.75 -1.83
CA PRO A 174 13.92 8.16 -0.51
C PRO A 174 12.87 7.05 -0.53
N TRP A 175 13.10 5.96 0.22
CA TRP A 175 12.10 4.90 0.31
C TRP A 175 11.48 4.85 1.70
N SER A 176 12.23 4.29 2.65
CA SER A 176 11.81 4.09 4.03
C SER A 176 13.02 4.25 4.94
N HIS A 177 12.78 4.41 6.23
CA HIS A 177 13.87 4.43 7.20
C HIS A 177 14.09 3.03 7.78
N SER A 178 15.36 2.72 8.10
CA SER A 178 15.74 1.61 8.96
C SER A 178 16.54 2.18 10.12
N TYR A 179 16.37 1.61 11.31
CA TYR A 179 17.19 1.93 12.46
C TYR A 179 18.22 0.82 12.67
N PHE A 180 19.50 1.19 12.66
CA PHE A 180 20.62 0.29 12.91
C PHE A 180 21.05 0.41 14.37
N TYR A 181 21.33 -0.72 14.98
CA TYR A 181 21.79 -0.82 16.35
C TYR A 181 22.95 -1.81 16.45
N ALA A 182 24.12 -1.33 16.91
CA ALA A 182 25.25 -2.20 17.16
C ALA A 182 25.03 -2.99 18.44
N GLU A 183 25.12 -4.30 18.36
CA GLU A 183 25.03 -5.20 19.49
C GLU A 183 26.39 -5.82 19.78
N THR A 184 26.68 -6.04 21.06
CA THR A 184 27.72 -6.92 21.51
C THR A 184 27.06 -8.07 22.22
N ASP A 185 27.28 -9.30 21.76
CA ASP A 185 26.74 -10.49 22.40
C ASP A 185 27.47 -10.79 23.75
N LYS A 186 26.97 -11.81 24.45
CA LYS A 186 27.55 -12.21 25.75
C LYS A 186 28.97 -12.76 25.65
N GLU A 187 29.39 -13.14 24.46
CA GLU A 187 30.74 -13.72 24.16
C GLU A 187 31.70 -12.67 23.60
N GLY A 188 31.24 -11.39 23.50
CA GLY A 188 32.04 -10.27 23.00
C GLY A 188 32.02 -10.13 21.47
N GLY A 189 31.22 -10.92 20.76
CA GLY A 189 30.97 -10.81 19.34
C GLY A 189 30.22 -9.52 19.03
N ARG A 190 30.64 -8.81 17.97
CA ARG A 190 30.03 -7.56 17.54
C ARG A 190 29.14 -7.81 16.33
N GLY A 191 27.85 -7.55 16.48
CA GLY A 191 26.85 -7.59 15.40
C GLY A 191 26.17 -6.24 15.19
N THR A 192 25.45 -6.12 14.11
CA THR A 192 24.53 -4.98 13.86
C THR A 192 23.16 -5.54 13.51
N ALA A 193 22.18 -5.21 14.33
CA ALA A 193 20.78 -5.47 14.03
C ALA A 193 20.17 -4.28 13.27
N SER A 194 19.27 -4.55 12.35
CA SER A 194 18.52 -3.51 11.66
C SER A 194 17.02 -3.72 11.81
N TYR A 195 16.31 -2.66 12.09
CA TYR A 195 14.85 -2.65 12.28
C TYR A 195 14.19 -1.68 11.32
N GLY A 196 13.16 -2.13 10.63
CA GLY A 196 12.31 -1.24 9.86
C GLY A 196 11.60 -0.26 10.80
N THR A 197 11.40 0.95 10.32
CA THR A 197 10.68 2.00 11.06
C THR A 197 9.39 2.39 10.33
N PRO A 198 8.38 1.50 10.25
CA PRO A 198 7.17 1.72 9.46
C PRO A 198 6.39 2.97 9.91
N PHE A 199 6.54 3.35 11.18
CA PHE A 199 5.93 4.56 11.73
C PHE A 199 6.54 5.87 11.19
N LEU A 200 7.66 5.84 10.50
CA LEU A 200 8.19 6.98 9.74
C LEU A 200 7.65 7.02 8.30
N GLY A 201 6.86 6.02 7.92
CA GLY A 201 6.31 5.88 6.60
C GLY A 201 7.32 5.46 5.53
N ALA A 202 6.81 5.38 4.31
CA ALA A 202 7.59 5.12 3.12
C ALA A 202 7.15 6.05 2.00
N THR A 203 8.00 6.23 0.99
CA THR A 203 7.56 6.87 -0.25
C THR A 203 6.51 6.01 -0.94
N LEU A 204 5.38 6.61 -1.27
CA LEU A 204 4.27 5.94 -1.94
C LEU A 204 4.27 6.30 -3.42
N VAL A 205 4.12 5.28 -4.24
CA VAL A 205 4.08 5.41 -5.71
C VAL A 205 2.75 4.88 -6.21
N ALA A 206 2.08 5.65 -7.06
CA ALA A 206 0.83 5.26 -7.68
C ALA A 206 0.79 5.69 -9.15
N SER A 207 -0.10 5.09 -9.93
CA SER A 207 -0.36 5.48 -11.30
C SER A 207 -1.86 5.64 -11.52
N ALA A 208 -2.29 6.80 -12.03
CA ALA A 208 -3.67 7.07 -12.39
C ALA A 208 -3.73 8.05 -13.57
N ALA A 209 -4.69 7.89 -14.47
CA ALA A 209 -4.89 8.76 -15.63
C ALA A 209 -3.61 9.01 -16.43
N SER A 210 -2.82 7.96 -16.67
CA SER A 210 -1.51 8.00 -17.38
C SER A 210 -0.45 8.89 -16.71
N LYS A 211 -0.60 9.21 -15.43
CA LYS A 211 0.36 9.98 -14.64
C LYS A 211 0.97 9.12 -13.54
N THR A 212 2.21 9.43 -13.16
CA THR A 212 2.85 8.89 -11.98
C THR A 212 2.69 9.86 -10.82
N LEU A 213 2.15 9.38 -9.70
CA LEU A 213 2.00 10.14 -8.46
C LEU A 213 3.00 9.61 -7.44
N LEU A 214 3.75 10.53 -6.85
CA LEU A 214 4.80 10.21 -5.89
C LEU A 214 4.61 11.06 -4.64
N LEU A 215 4.34 10.42 -3.50
CA LEU A 215 4.38 11.06 -2.20
C LEU A 215 5.65 10.61 -1.49
N VAL A 216 6.65 11.49 -1.48
CA VAL A 216 7.95 11.22 -0.87
C VAL A 216 7.81 11.16 0.65
N VAL A 217 8.46 10.19 1.28
CA VAL A 217 8.42 10.01 2.73
C VAL A 217 8.82 11.30 3.45
N GLY A 218 7.98 11.72 4.39
CA GLY A 218 8.18 12.95 5.16
C GLY A 218 7.67 14.22 4.51
N GLU A 219 7.28 14.19 3.25
CA GLU A 219 6.67 15.31 2.55
C GLU A 219 5.15 15.31 2.72
N SER A 220 4.56 16.50 2.64
CA SER A 220 3.10 16.69 2.62
C SER A 220 2.60 17.11 1.22
N ARG A 221 3.35 16.78 0.19
CA ARG A 221 3.06 17.13 -1.21
C ARG A 221 3.20 15.91 -2.10
N VAL A 222 2.15 15.61 -2.85
CA VAL A 222 2.17 14.63 -3.93
C VAL A 222 2.76 15.29 -5.17
N THR A 223 3.88 14.79 -5.66
CA THR A 223 4.42 15.15 -6.98
C THR A 223 3.70 14.37 -8.05
N ILE A 224 3.21 15.04 -9.07
CA ILE A 224 2.53 14.44 -10.23
C ILE A 224 3.42 14.59 -11.43
N ARG A 225 3.87 13.48 -12.01
CA ARG A 225 4.69 13.43 -13.20
C ARG A 225 3.83 13.03 -14.39
N ARG A 226 3.82 13.85 -15.43
CA ARG A 226 3.09 13.63 -16.68
C ARG A 226 3.95 12.85 -17.67
N ALA A 227 3.34 12.29 -18.71
CA ALA A 227 4.03 11.49 -19.72
C ALA A 227 5.07 12.30 -20.53
N ASP A 228 4.89 13.60 -20.68
CA ASP A 228 5.83 14.53 -21.33
C ASP A 228 7.02 14.92 -20.45
N GLY A 229 7.11 14.38 -19.24
CA GLY A 229 8.16 14.66 -18.27
C GLY A 229 7.93 15.89 -17.40
N THR A 230 6.91 16.71 -17.68
CA THR A 230 6.54 17.85 -16.83
C THR A 230 6.00 17.39 -15.49
N GLN A 231 6.11 18.25 -14.48
CA GLN A 231 5.69 17.94 -13.12
C GLN A 231 4.72 18.98 -12.59
N GLY A 232 3.76 18.49 -11.83
CA GLY A 232 2.85 19.27 -10.99
C GLY A 232 2.94 18.80 -9.54
N GLY A 233 2.04 19.29 -8.69
CA GLY A 233 1.98 18.76 -7.34
C GLY A 233 0.81 19.29 -6.54
N VAL A 234 0.34 18.46 -5.61
CA VAL A 234 -0.81 18.69 -4.75
C VAL A 234 -0.41 18.57 -3.30
N ALA A 235 -0.64 19.62 -2.50
CA ALA A 235 -0.40 19.58 -1.06
C ALA A 235 -1.46 18.70 -0.37
N LEU A 236 -1.01 17.84 0.54
CA LEU A 236 -1.87 17.08 1.46
C LEU A 236 -1.79 17.73 2.84
N PRO A 237 -2.92 18.15 3.44
CA PRO A 237 -2.94 18.80 4.73
C PRO A 237 -2.82 17.78 5.88
N ILE A 238 -1.82 16.92 5.83
CA ILE A 238 -1.51 15.94 6.86
C ILE A 238 -0.80 16.64 8.03
N VAL A 239 -1.30 16.42 9.24
CA VAL A 239 -0.70 17.02 10.44
C VAL A 239 0.63 16.33 10.76
N PRO A 240 1.75 17.09 10.81
CA PRO A 240 3.04 16.53 11.16
C PRO A 240 3.08 16.03 12.61
N VAL A 241 3.59 14.82 12.83
CA VAL A 241 3.76 14.21 14.15
C VAL A 241 5.24 13.91 14.41
N SER A 242 5.68 14.02 15.67
CA SER A 242 7.05 13.71 16.06
C SER A 242 7.40 12.25 15.77
N GLY A 243 8.54 12.03 15.11
CA GLY A 243 9.05 10.68 14.86
C GLY A 243 9.31 9.90 16.14
N ARG A 244 9.81 10.55 17.21
CA ARG A 244 10.02 9.94 18.53
C ARG A 244 8.71 9.53 19.20
N GLU A 245 7.67 10.34 19.11
CA GLU A 245 6.34 10.00 19.63
C GLU A 245 5.76 8.77 18.93
N ARG A 246 5.91 8.69 17.60
CA ARG A 246 5.49 7.51 16.83
C ARG A 246 6.33 6.27 17.14
N ALA A 247 7.65 6.43 17.29
CA ALA A 247 8.55 5.34 17.67
C ALA A 247 8.15 4.72 19.00
N LYS A 248 7.86 5.56 20.01
CA LYS A 248 7.38 5.08 21.31
C LYS A 248 6.06 4.35 21.21
N ALA A 249 5.07 4.91 20.51
CA ALA A 249 3.77 4.26 20.31
C ALA A 249 3.90 2.92 19.58
N TYR A 250 4.80 2.83 18.59
CA TYR A 250 5.11 1.59 17.88
C TYR A 250 5.72 0.56 18.82
N ALA A 251 6.73 0.94 19.62
CA ALA A 251 7.36 0.04 20.57
C ALA A 251 6.35 -0.52 21.59
N ASP A 252 5.51 0.33 22.16
CA ASP A 252 4.49 -0.08 23.12
C ASP A 252 3.49 -1.06 22.49
N ALA A 253 3.07 -0.82 21.24
CA ALA A 253 2.16 -1.70 20.52
C ALA A 253 2.81 -3.06 20.18
N MET A 254 4.05 -3.06 19.71
CA MET A 254 4.78 -4.29 19.39
C MET A 254 5.01 -5.15 20.63
N ILE A 255 5.42 -4.54 21.74
CA ILE A 255 5.60 -5.27 23.01
C ILE A 255 4.27 -5.89 23.47
N ALA A 256 3.17 -5.14 23.35
CA ALA A 256 1.85 -5.63 23.72
C ALA A 256 1.32 -6.76 22.82
N SER A 257 1.82 -6.89 21.60
CA SER A 257 1.40 -7.94 20.64
C SER A 257 2.10 -9.29 20.86
N VAL A 258 3.17 -9.33 21.65
CA VAL A 258 3.92 -10.55 21.93
C VAL A 258 3.42 -11.17 23.22
N LYS A 259 3.07 -12.45 23.19
CA LYS A 259 2.70 -13.21 24.37
C LYS A 259 3.99 -13.57 25.15
N ASP A 260 4.05 -13.22 26.43
CA ASP A 260 5.17 -13.49 27.34
C ASP A 260 6.54 -13.04 26.76
N PRO A 261 6.71 -11.74 26.45
CA PRO A 261 7.94 -11.26 25.80
C PRO A 261 9.14 -11.32 26.77
N ASP A 262 10.32 -11.69 26.24
CA ASP A 262 11.56 -11.69 27.01
C ASP A 262 11.83 -10.29 27.62
N PRO A 263 12.03 -10.18 28.93
CA PRO A 263 12.26 -8.90 29.62
C PRO A 263 13.47 -8.11 29.08
N ASP A 264 14.54 -8.81 28.65
CA ASP A 264 15.73 -8.15 28.10
C ASP A 264 15.44 -7.59 26.71
N TRP A 265 14.70 -8.34 25.87
CA TRP A 265 14.22 -7.83 24.59
C TRP A 265 13.31 -6.61 24.79
N VAL A 266 12.37 -6.65 25.72
CA VAL A 266 11.48 -5.50 26.03
C VAL A 266 12.30 -4.27 26.43
N ARG A 267 13.29 -4.45 27.29
CA ARG A 267 14.18 -3.36 27.74
C ARG A 267 14.94 -2.75 26.57
N LYS A 268 15.59 -3.59 25.76
CA LYS A 268 16.34 -3.16 24.56
C LYS A 268 15.42 -2.44 23.55
N PHE A 269 14.26 -2.99 23.28
CA PHE A 269 13.30 -2.44 22.32
C PHE A 269 12.78 -1.06 22.76
N ARG A 270 12.47 -0.89 24.06
CA ARG A 270 12.09 0.42 24.63
C ARG A 270 13.22 1.44 24.60
N LEU A 271 14.45 1.04 24.85
CA LEU A 271 15.61 1.92 24.71
C LEU A 271 15.78 2.38 23.25
N MET A 272 15.71 1.46 22.31
CA MET A 272 15.90 1.69 20.90
C MET A 272 14.87 2.66 20.32
N PHE A 273 13.60 2.38 20.53
CA PHE A 273 12.48 3.16 19.98
C PHE A 273 11.93 4.22 20.95
N GLY A 274 12.53 4.37 22.10
CA GLY A 274 12.20 5.37 23.14
C GLY A 274 13.30 6.40 23.31
N ALA A 275 14.05 6.28 24.41
CA ALA A 275 15.03 7.28 24.82
C ALA A 275 16.17 7.50 23.81
N ASN A 276 16.64 6.41 23.18
CA ASN A 276 17.75 6.45 22.22
C ASN A 276 17.30 6.74 20.79
N PHE A 277 15.99 6.77 20.50
CA PHE A 277 15.53 7.05 19.15
C PHE A 277 15.85 8.51 18.78
N PRO A 278 16.48 8.76 17.62
CA PRO A 278 16.90 10.09 17.21
C PRO A 278 15.73 11.08 17.20
N ALA A 279 16.02 12.34 17.47
CA ALA A 279 15.08 13.41 17.26
C ALA A 279 14.87 13.57 15.74
N VAL A 280 13.81 12.96 15.23
CA VAL A 280 13.35 13.18 13.85
C VAL A 280 12.39 14.36 13.88
N SER A 281 12.55 15.30 12.95
CA SER A 281 11.63 16.41 12.79
C SER A 281 10.18 15.92 12.63
N ARG A 282 9.23 16.73 13.02
CA ARG A 282 7.82 16.44 12.77
C ARG A 282 7.60 16.27 11.26
N GLN A 283 7.00 15.18 10.87
CA GLN A 283 6.77 14.83 9.47
C GLN A 283 5.31 14.45 9.25
N ALA A 284 4.77 14.93 8.15
CA ALA A 284 3.54 14.37 7.59
C ALA A 284 3.84 12.98 7.03
N VAL A 285 3.01 11.99 7.37
CA VAL A 285 3.25 10.60 6.97
C VAL A 285 1.97 9.97 6.47
N ALA A 286 2.01 9.47 5.25
CA ALA A 286 1.06 8.51 4.73
C ALA A 286 1.67 7.11 4.74
N GLN A 287 0.81 6.10 4.84
CA GLN A 287 1.26 4.71 4.98
C GLN A 287 0.79 3.81 3.84
N TYR A 288 -0.17 4.26 3.05
CA TYR A 288 -0.75 3.47 1.97
C TYR A 288 -1.25 4.38 0.85
N ALA A 289 -1.16 3.90 -0.39
CA ALA A 289 -1.73 4.53 -1.56
C ALA A 289 -2.43 3.50 -2.43
N VAL A 290 -3.61 3.84 -2.95
CA VAL A 290 -4.37 2.99 -3.86
C VAL A 290 -4.99 3.82 -4.97
N THR A 291 -4.98 3.26 -6.17
CA THR A 291 -5.64 3.86 -7.34
C THR A 291 -7.07 3.36 -7.45
N VAL A 292 -8.00 4.30 -7.62
CA VAL A 292 -9.42 4.04 -7.83
C VAL A 292 -9.89 4.87 -9.02
N GLY A 293 -10.11 4.25 -10.16
CA GLY A 293 -10.43 4.96 -11.39
C GLY A 293 -9.37 6.01 -11.75
N GLY A 294 -9.79 7.27 -11.89
CA GLY A 294 -8.90 8.41 -12.15
C GLY A 294 -8.31 9.08 -10.92
N THR A 295 -8.53 8.53 -9.72
CA THR A 295 -8.09 9.12 -8.44
C THR A 295 -7.05 8.25 -7.74
N VAL A 296 -6.25 8.88 -6.88
CA VAL A 296 -5.35 8.18 -5.95
C VAL A 296 -5.72 8.59 -4.53
N TRP A 297 -5.85 7.58 -3.70
CA TRP A 297 -6.25 7.69 -2.30
C TRP A 297 -5.03 7.42 -1.42
N PHE A 298 -4.67 8.38 -0.59
CA PHE A 298 -3.54 8.28 0.33
C PHE A 298 -4.06 8.15 1.76
N GLN A 299 -3.76 7.04 2.42
CA GLN A 299 -4.09 6.84 3.82
C GLN A 299 -3.05 7.55 4.69
N GLU A 300 -3.51 8.44 5.55
CA GLU A 300 -2.69 9.06 6.59
C GLU A 300 -2.17 7.99 7.57
N PHE A 301 -0.96 8.17 8.07
CA PHE A 301 -0.41 7.25 9.07
C PHE A 301 -1.32 7.22 10.30
N ARG A 302 -1.64 6.02 10.72
CA ARG A 302 -2.52 5.73 11.84
C ARG A 302 -1.73 5.10 12.99
N LYS A 303 -1.97 5.57 14.22
CA LYS A 303 -1.47 4.90 15.43
C LYS A 303 -2.27 3.59 15.65
N PRO A 304 -1.68 2.57 16.28
CA PRO A 304 -2.35 1.27 16.48
C PRO A 304 -3.71 1.34 17.21
N LYS A 305 -3.93 2.38 18.03
CA LYS A 305 -5.19 2.55 18.80
C LYS A 305 -6.19 3.53 18.16
N ASP A 306 -5.88 4.11 17.02
CA ASP A 306 -6.81 5.01 16.35
C ASP A 306 -8.03 4.22 15.86
N ALA A 307 -9.22 4.71 16.19
CA ALA A 307 -10.48 4.06 15.80
C ALA A 307 -10.83 4.27 14.32
N VAL A 308 -10.19 5.25 13.68
CA VAL A 308 -10.48 5.66 12.30
C VAL A 308 -9.23 5.83 11.46
N ALA A 309 -9.39 5.66 10.17
CA ALA A 309 -8.38 5.90 9.13
C ALA A 309 -8.83 7.06 8.23
N THR A 310 -7.98 8.06 8.07
CA THR A 310 -8.22 9.19 7.18
C THR A 310 -7.55 8.93 5.82
N TRP A 311 -8.30 9.16 4.76
CA TRP A 311 -7.87 9.03 3.38
C TRP A 311 -8.00 10.37 2.66
N TRP A 312 -6.93 10.79 1.99
CA TRP A 312 -6.88 11.98 1.16
C TRP A 312 -7.02 11.59 -0.31
N VAL A 313 -7.88 12.28 -1.04
CA VAL A 313 -8.25 11.93 -2.41
C VAL A 313 -7.68 12.96 -3.38
N VAL A 314 -6.76 12.51 -4.23
CA VAL A 314 -6.18 13.31 -5.31
C VAL A 314 -6.77 12.86 -6.64
N ASP A 315 -7.46 13.76 -7.33
CA ASP A 315 -7.89 13.56 -8.72
C ASP A 315 -6.68 13.76 -9.63
N ALA A 316 -6.21 12.67 -10.25
CA ALA A 316 -5.04 12.71 -11.12
C ALA A 316 -5.32 13.42 -12.46
N ARG A 317 -6.57 13.48 -12.93
CA ARG A 317 -6.94 14.20 -14.16
C ARG A 317 -6.86 15.70 -13.94
N ARG A 318 -7.47 16.18 -12.83
CA ARG A 318 -7.51 17.60 -12.45
C ARG A 318 -6.24 18.08 -11.74
N GLU A 319 -5.41 17.16 -11.25
CA GLU A 319 -4.23 17.41 -10.42
C GLU A 319 -4.58 18.23 -9.16
N ALA A 320 -5.64 17.82 -8.50
CA ALA A 320 -6.22 18.54 -7.36
C ALA A 320 -6.56 17.60 -6.21
N LEU A 321 -6.40 18.11 -4.98
CA LEU A 321 -6.98 17.49 -3.79
C LEU A 321 -8.49 17.75 -3.82
N VAL A 322 -9.28 16.69 -3.91
CA VAL A 322 -10.74 16.80 -4.08
C VAL A 322 -11.52 16.46 -2.82
N GLY A 323 -10.89 15.86 -1.81
CA GLY A 323 -11.57 15.60 -0.56
C GLY A 323 -10.78 14.69 0.39
N ARG A 324 -11.41 14.44 1.53
CA ARG A 324 -10.97 13.44 2.50
C ARG A 324 -12.13 12.53 2.89
N LEU A 325 -11.82 11.26 3.13
CA LEU A 325 -12.76 10.27 3.65
C LEU A 325 -12.22 9.69 4.95
N THR A 326 -13.10 9.46 5.92
CA THR A 326 -12.75 8.76 7.16
C THR A 326 -13.49 7.43 7.18
N LEU A 327 -12.76 6.35 7.41
CA LEU A 327 -13.27 4.98 7.54
C LEU A 327 -12.95 4.42 8.94
N PRO A 328 -13.70 3.41 9.41
CA PRO A 328 -13.28 2.63 10.57
C PRO A 328 -11.84 2.08 10.38
N ALA A 329 -11.10 2.00 11.47
CA ALA A 329 -9.71 1.51 11.43
C ALA A 329 -9.56 0.07 10.92
N SER A 330 -10.62 -0.73 11.04
CA SER A 330 -10.72 -2.09 10.50
C SER A 330 -11.02 -2.13 9.00
N SER A 331 -11.06 -0.96 8.33
CA SER A 331 -11.40 -0.86 6.91
C SER A 331 -10.23 -0.33 6.09
N THR A 332 -10.03 -0.89 4.89
CA THR A 332 -8.99 -0.47 3.95
C THR A 332 -9.56 -0.38 2.54
N ILE A 333 -9.23 0.69 1.81
CA ILE A 333 -9.60 0.79 0.39
C ILE A 333 -8.72 -0.15 -0.42
N LEU A 334 -9.34 -1.02 -1.21
CA LEU A 334 -8.66 -2.02 -2.05
C LEU A 334 -8.47 -1.58 -3.50
N GLY A 335 -9.36 -0.75 -4.01
CA GLY A 335 -9.44 -0.36 -5.41
C GLY A 335 -10.85 0.04 -5.80
N GLY A 336 -11.18 -0.10 -7.08
CA GLY A 336 -12.48 0.26 -7.64
C GLY A 336 -12.37 0.91 -9.02
N ASN A 337 -13.42 1.61 -9.41
CA ASN A 337 -13.46 2.40 -10.64
C ASN A 337 -14.14 3.76 -10.37
N ASP A 338 -14.47 4.53 -11.42
CA ASP A 338 -15.09 5.85 -11.27
C ASP A 338 -16.55 5.77 -10.73
N GLN A 339 -17.12 4.56 -10.54
CA GLN A 339 -18.49 4.36 -10.05
C GLN A 339 -18.54 3.65 -8.69
N LEU A 340 -17.59 2.74 -8.43
CA LEU A 340 -17.61 1.87 -7.27
C LEU A 340 -16.28 1.91 -6.53
N LEU A 341 -16.33 2.18 -5.23
CA LEU A 341 -15.23 2.09 -4.28
C LEU A 341 -15.27 0.74 -3.56
N LEU A 342 -14.20 -0.04 -3.65
CA LEU A 342 -14.09 -1.34 -2.98
C LEU A 342 -13.31 -1.20 -1.67
N VAL A 343 -13.92 -1.61 -0.58
CA VAL A 343 -13.38 -1.51 0.77
C VAL A 343 -13.28 -2.90 1.39
N LEU A 344 -12.13 -3.26 1.89
CA LEU A 344 -11.94 -4.38 2.78
C LEU A 344 -12.44 -3.99 4.17
N GLN A 345 -13.28 -4.81 4.76
CA GLN A 345 -13.65 -4.73 6.16
C GLN A 345 -13.17 -5.98 6.88
N THR A 346 -12.59 -5.80 8.05
CA THR A 346 -12.18 -6.91 8.92
C THR A 346 -12.96 -6.77 10.22
N ASP A 347 -13.67 -7.80 10.60
CA ASP A 347 -14.43 -7.81 11.83
C ASP A 347 -13.53 -8.09 13.07
N PRO A 348 -14.06 -8.03 14.31
CA PRO A 348 -13.26 -8.29 15.50
C PRO A 348 -12.66 -9.70 15.58
N ASP A 349 -13.26 -10.68 14.90
CA ASP A 349 -12.80 -12.07 14.84
C ASP A 349 -11.75 -12.28 13.72
N GLY A 350 -11.45 -11.23 12.96
CA GLY A 350 -10.47 -11.26 11.88
C GLY A 350 -11.04 -11.69 10.52
N VAL A 351 -12.35 -11.90 10.42
CA VAL A 351 -13.00 -12.29 9.16
C VAL A 351 -13.01 -11.10 8.21
N GLN A 352 -12.57 -11.34 6.99
CA GLN A 352 -12.46 -10.36 5.94
C GLN A 352 -13.67 -10.41 5.00
N SER A 353 -14.20 -9.24 4.66
CA SER A 353 -15.19 -9.09 3.61
C SER A 353 -14.86 -7.90 2.69
N VAL A 354 -15.17 -8.02 1.40
CA VAL A 354 -15.06 -6.92 0.44
C VAL A 354 -16.44 -6.32 0.23
N VAL A 355 -16.51 -5.01 0.46
CA VAL A 355 -17.76 -4.23 0.35
C VAL A 355 -17.58 -3.17 -0.72
N GLY A 356 -18.54 -3.05 -1.62
CA GLY A 356 -18.57 -2.02 -2.67
C GLY A 356 -19.56 -0.91 -2.32
N PHE A 357 -19.11 0.32 -2.40
CA PHE A 357 -19.92 1.53 -2.20
C PHE A 357 -19.94 2.36 -3.47
N ASP A 358 -21.04 3.08 -3.71
CA ASP A 358 -21.02 4.11 -4.75
C ASP A 358 -19.87 5.07 -4.49
N MET A 359 -19.19 5.48 -5.57
CA MET A 359 -18.07 6.41 -5.46
C MET A 359 -18.51 7.71 -4.79
N PRO A 360 -17.81 8.22 -3.78
CA PRO A 360 -18.08 9.51 -3.19
C PRO A 360 -18.11 10.63 -4.25
N LYS A 361 -19.05 11.55 -4.12
CA LYS A 361 -19.12 12.74 -5.00
C LYS A 361 -18.21 13.84 -4.46
N TYR A 362 -17.42 14.47 -5.34
CA TYR A 362 -16.50 15.57 -5.05
C TYR A 362 -16.48 16.61 -6.17
#